data_a05f78042cca758f624281ab5f945f98
#
_entry.id   a05f78042cca758f624281ab5f945f98
#
_cell.length_a   1.000
_cell.length_b   1.000
_cell.length_c   1.000
_cell.angle_alpha   90.00
_cell.angle_beta   90.00
_cell.angle_gamma   90.00
#
_symmetry.space_group_name_H-M   'P 1'
#
loop_
_entity.id
_entity.type
_entity.pdbx_description
1 polymer ?
#
loop_
_entity_poly.entity_id
_entity_poly.type
_entity_poly.pdbx_seq_one_letter_code
_entity_poly.pdbx_strand_id
1 'polypeptide(L)'
;MGRTLLDKIWDAHTVRTEDGGRSVLYIDLERRGIGVARPAQITATADHNIPTVDQHLPIAETESRRQVEALEANCAKFGIEHFGVGNPRQGIVHIIGPELGFTQPGMTIVCGDSHTSTHGALGAVAFGVGTSEVEMVFASQ
;
A
#
# COMPACT_ATOMS: atom_id res chain seq x y z
N MET A 1 32.52 -4.69 9.85
CA MET A 1 31.97 -3.73 8.87
C MET A 1 30.74 -3.07 9.48
N GLY A 2 30.61 -1.74 9.38
CA GLY A 2 29.40 -1.06 9.85
C GLY A 2 28.21 -1.45 8.97
N ARG A 3 27.05 -1.68 9.59
CA ARG A 3 25.80 -1.97 8.84
C ARG A 3 25.31 -0.71 8.16
N THR A 4 24.89 -0.82 6.90
CA THR A 4 24.27 0.28 6.15
C THR A 4 22.90 0.61 6.71
N LEU A 5 22.36 1.77 6.36
CA LEU A 5 20.97 2.12 6.71
C LEU A 5 19.99 1.10 6.12
N LEU A 6 20.25 0.65 4.88
CA LEU A 6 19.46 -0.40 4.22
C LEU A 6 19.46 -1.70 5.03
N ASP A 7 20.64 -2.18 5.50
CA ASP A 7 20.72 -3.41 6.30
C ASP A 7 19.89 -3.28 7.59
N LYS A 8 19.91 -2.11 8.23
CA LYS A 8 19.17 -1.87 9.47
C LYS A 8 17.66 -1.85 9.25
N ILE A 9 17.22 -1.19 8.17
CA ILE A 9 15.79 -1.13 7.79
C ILE A 9 15.32 -2.54 7.38
N TRP A 10 16.08 -3.23 6.53
CA TRP A 10 15.76 -4.58 6.07
C TRP A 10 15.56 -5.56 7.22
N ASP A 11 16.50 -5.61 8.17
CA ASP A 11 16.40 -6.52 9.32
C ASP A 11 15.23 -6.17 10.26
N ALA A 12 14.92 -4.87 10.39
CA ALA A 12 13.79 -4.44 11.22
C ALA A 12 12.43 -4.85 10.65
N HIS A 13 12.36 -5.12 9.33
CA HIS A 13 11.13 -5.44 8.61
C HIS A 13 11.09 -6.87 8.07
N THR A 14 12.15 -7.67 8.25
CA THR A 14 12.18 -9.06 7.81
C THR A 14 11.41 -9.93 8.81
N VAL A 15 10.34 -10.56 8.34
CA VAL A 15 9.51 -11.47 9.16
C VAL A 15 10.16 -12.85 9.27
N ARG A 16 10.79 -13.34 8.20
CA ARG A 16 11.50 -14.61 8.15
C ARG A 16 12.46 -14.67 6.96
N THR A 17 13.65 -15.24 7.17
CA THR A 17 14.60 -15.57 6.10
C THR A 17 14.70 -17.08 5.96
N GLU A 18 14.60 -17.61 4.75
CA GLU A 18 14.78 -19.03 4.42
C GLU A 18 16.20 -19.35 3.97
N ASP A 19 16.57 -20.64 4.03
CA ASP A 19 17.83 -21.14 3.49
C ASP A 19 17.94 -20.81 2.01
N GLY A 20 18.97 -20.04 1.66
CA GLY A 20 19.19 -19.51 0.30
C GLY A 20 18.88 -18.01 0.14
N GLY A 21 18.62 -17.27 1.22
CA GLY A 21 18.51 -15.80 1.22
C GLY A 21 17.21 -15.26 0.63
N ARG A 22 16.18 -16.10 0.44
CA ARG A 22 14.83 -15.68 0.03
C ARG A 22 13.99 -15.39 1.26
N SER A 23 13.40 -14.21 1.31
CA SER A 23 12.39 -13.86 2.32
C SER A 23 11.02 -14.34 1.83
N VAL A 24 10.33 -15.13 2.65
CA VAL A 24 8.98 -15.61 2.36
C VAL A 24 7.96 -14.76 3.07
N LEU A 25 7.01 -14.32 2.30
CA LEU A 25 5.87 -13.55 2.70
C LEU A 25 4.60 -14.39 2.42
N TYR A 26 3.59 -14.40 3.28
CA TYR A 26 2.45 -15.34 3.26
C TYR A 26 1.16 -14.74 2.67
N ILE A 27 0.46 -15.48 1.84
CA ILE A 27 -0.79 -15.04 1.18
C ILE A 27 -1.95 -15.93 1.59
N ASP A 28 -3.03 -15.35 1.94
CA ASP A 28 -4.43 -15.86 1.97
C ASP A 28 -5.21 -15.39 3.22
N LEU A 29 -5.40 -14.08 3.36
CA LEU A 29 -6.03 -13.48 4.55
C LEU A 29 -7.51 -13.77 4.66
N GLU A 30 -8.27 -13.62 3.57
CA GLU A 30 -9.72 -13.77 3.62
C GLU A 30 -10.17 -15.21 3.84
N ARG A 31 -9.51 -16.17 3.20
CA ARG A 31 -9.81 -17.59 3.37
C ARG A 31 -9.47 -18.14 4.74
N ARG A 32 -8.53 -17.48 5.45
CA ARG A 32 -8.09 -17.88 6.79
C ARG A 32 -8.73 -17.08 7.92
N GLY A 33 -9.58 -16.11 7.63
CA GLY A 33 -10.17 -15.22 8.62
C GLY A 33 -9.14 -14.34 9.35
N ILE A 34 -8.02 -14.04 8.70
CA ILE A 34 -6.96 -13.19 9.25
C ILE A 34 -7.29 -11.73 8.91
N GLY A 35 -7.26 -10.87 9.91
CA GLY A 35 -7.46 -9.43 9.74
C GLY A 35 -6.18 -8.68 9.37
N VAL A 36 -6.33 -7.39 9.11
CA VAL A 36 -5.19 -6.48 8.92
C VAL A 36 -4.51 -6.24 10.26
N ALA A 37 -3.19 -6.44 10.32
CA ALA A 37 -2.44 -6.39 11.58
C ALA A 37 -2.33 -4.96 12.13
N ARG A 38 -2.03 -3.97 11.29
CA ARG A 38 -1.83 -2.57 11.68
C ARG A 38 -2.51 -1.59 10.73
N PRO A 39 -3.85 -1.48 10.75
CA PRO A 39 -4.58 -0.63 9.82
C PRO A 39 -4.16 0.85 9.87
N ALA A 40 -3.69 1.34 11.04
CA ALA A 40 -3.20 2.71 11.19
C ALA A 40 -1.89 3.00 10.44
N GLN A 41 -1.20 1.99 9.93
CA GLN A 41 0.00 2.14 9.09
C GLN A 41 -0.31 1.98 7.59
N ILE A 42 -1.57 1.88 7.24
CA ILE A 42 -2.04 1.70 5.87
C ILE A 42 -2.87 2.91 5.48
N THR A 43 -2.58 3.43 4.31
CA THR A 43 -3.39 4.47 3.66
C THR A 43 -3.75 3.99 2.26
N ALA A 44 -5.00 4.19 1.88
CA ALA A 44 -5.49 3.83 0.56
C ALA A 44 -6.02 5.07 -0.18
N THR A 45 -5.79 5.12 -1.48
CA THR A 45 -6.35 6.15 -2.36
C THR A 45 -6.85 5.52 -3.65
N ALA A 46 -7.91 6.08 -4.20
CA ALA A 46 -8.40 5.72 -5.52
C ALA A 46 -7.69 6.62 -6.55
N ASP A 47 -6.62 6.12 -7.18
CA ASP A 47 -5.85 6.84 -8.21
C ASP A 47 -5.85 6.14 -9.58
N HIS A 48 -6.24 4.86 -9.62
CA HIS A 48 -6.43 4.06 -10.82
C HIS A 48 -7.90 3.71 -11.02
N ASN A 49 -8.30 3.45 -12.27
CA ASN A 49 -9.66 3.04 -12.64
C ASN A 49 -10.77 4.03 -12.26
N ILE A 50 -10.41 5.31 -12.19
CA ILE A 50 -11.34 6.41 -11.92
C ILE A 50 -11.36 7.38 -13.09
N PRO A 51 -12.49 8.09 -13.34
CA PRO A 51 -12.52 9.12 -14.35
C PRO A 51 -11.66 10.32 -13.93
N THR A 52 -11.02 10.96 -14.91
CA THR A 52 -10.23 12.19 -14.70
C THR A 52 -11.08 13.47 -14.76
N VAL A 53 -12.30 13.34 -15.27
CA VAL A 53 -13.31 14.42 -15.35
C VAL A 53 -14.62 13.90 -14.81
N ASP A 54 -15.50 14.81 -14.42
CA ASP A 54 -16.86 14.48 -13.97
C ASP A 54 -16.90 13.40 -12.84
N GLN A 55 -15.95 13.45 -11.92
CA GLN A 55 -15.84 12.49 -10.80
C GLN A 55 -17.07 12.48 -9.87
N HIS A 56 -17.96 13.46 -10.01
CA HIS A 56 -19.25 13.48 -9.30
C HIS A 56 -20.29 12.52 -9.89
N LEU A 57 -20.04 12.00 -11.10
CA LEU A 57 -20.88 11.01 -11.74
C LEU A 57 -20.39 9.58 -11.40
N PRO A 58 -21.30 8.59 -11.43
CA PRO A 58 -20.91 7.19 -11.26
C PRO A 58 -19.90 6.74 -12.31
N ILE A 59 -18.93 5.91 -11.91
CA ILE A 59 -17.96 5.30 -12.83
C ILE A 59 -18.74 4.44 -13.84
N ALA A 60 -18.69 4.81 -15.11
CA ALA A 60 -19.47 4.16 -16.17
C ALA A 60 -18.98 2.74 -16.48
N GLU A 61 -17.67 2.53 -16.47
CA GLU A 61 -17.07 1.22 -16.72
C GLU A 61 -17.28 0.30 -15.51
N THR A 62 -17.93 -0.84 -15.74
CA THR A 62 -18.44 -1.71 -14.66
C THR A 62 -17.33 -2.34 -13.83
N GLU A 63 -16.24 -2.77 -14.47
CA GLU A 63 -15.13 -3.42 -13.77
C GLU A 63 -14.37 -2.43 -12.89
N SER A 64 -14.05 -1.25 -13.42
CA SER A 64 -13.45 -0.15 -12.67
C SER A 64 -14.30 0.25 -11.46
N ARG A 65 -15.61 0.38 -11.66
CA ARG A 65 -16.54 0.66 -10.56
C ARG A 65 -16.49 -0.40 -9.47
N ARG A 66 -16.55 -1.69 -9.82
CA ARG A 66 -16.48 -2.79 -8.86
C ARG A 66 -15.16 -2.78 -8.06
N GLN A 67 -14.04 -2.47 -8.71
CA GLN A 67 -12.75 -2.39 -8.04
C GLN A 67 -12.69 -1.24 -7.03
N VAL A 68 -13.21 -0.06 -7.39
CA VAL A 68 -13.27 1.09 -6.49
C VAL A 68 -14.22 0.82 -5.32
N GLU A 69 -15.41 0.27 -5.58
CA GLU A 69 -16.37 -0.11 -4.54
C GLU A 69 -15.79 -1.18 -3.59
N ALA A 70 -15.04 -2.15 -4.11
CA ALA A 70 -14.36 -3.16 -3.30
C ALA A 70 -13.26 -2.54 -2.42
N LEU A 71 -12.48 -1.60 -2.95
CA LEU A 71 -11.48 -0.87 -2.18
C LEU A 71 -12.14 -0.12 -1.01
N GLU A 72 -13.20 0.63 -1.27
CA GLU A 72 -13.95 1.36 -0.25
C GLU A 72 -14.50 0.44 0.84
N ALA A 73 -15.16 -0.65 0.43
CA ALA A 73 -15.72 -1.63 1.35
C ALA A 73 -14.65 -2.27 2.24
N ASN A 74 -13.50 -2.63 1.66
CA ASN A 74 -12.39 -3.21 2.41
C ASN A 74 -11.75 -2.21 3.37
N CYS A 75 -11.53 -0.98 2.96
CA CYS A 75 -11.02 0.06 3.84
C CYS A 75 -11.95 0.30 5.04
N ALA A 76 -13.26 0.39 4.81
CA ALA A 76 -14.24 0.52 5.87
C ALA A 76 -14.26 -0.70 6.80
N LYS A 77 -14.21 -1.91 6.25
CA LYS A 77 -14.21 -3.18 7.01
C LYS A 77 -13.01 -3.30 7.94
N PHE A 78 -11.83 -2.88 7.49
CA PHE A 78 -10.58 -3.04 8.24
C PHE A 78 -10.12 -1.79 8.98
N GLY A 79 -10.86 -0.69 8.90
CA GLY A 79 -10.50 0.58 9.56
C GLY A 79 -9.27 1.26 8.95
N ILE A 80 -9.08 1.12 7.65
CA ILE A 80 -7.97 1.73 6.89
C ILE A 80 -8.37 3.14 6.46
N GLU A 81 -7.48 4.12 6.62
CA GLU A 81 -7.69 5.48 6.11
C GLU A 81 -7.77 5.47 4.59
N HIS A 82 -8.87 6.02 4.04
CA HIS A 82 -9.15 5.97 2.61
C HIS A 82 -9.47 7.34 2.03
N PHE A 83 -8.77 7.69 0.96
CA PHE A 83 -9.04 8.87 0.14
C PHE A 83 -9.70 8.44 -1.18
N GLY A 84 -11.01 8.23 -1.12
CA GLY A 84 -11.84 7.81 -2.26
C GLY A 84 -12.14 8.93 -3.24
N VAL A 85 -12.86 8.60 -4.30
CA VAL A 85 -13.27 9.55 -5.34
C VAL A 85 -14.07 10.71 -4.72
N GLY A 86 -13.68 11.94 -5.03
CA GLY A 86 -14.28 13.15 -4.49
C GLY A 86 -13.74 13.60 -3.13
N ASN A 87 -12.87 12.85 -2.51
CA ASN A 87 -12.15 13.29 -1.31
C ASN A 87 -11.12 14.38 -1.69
N PRO A 88 -11.05 15.53 -0.99
CA PRO A 88 -10.11 16.61 -1.32
C PRO A 88 -8.63 16.21 -1.17
N ARG A 89 -8.33 15.10 -0.50
CA ARG A 89 -6.98 14.53 -0.36
C ARG A 89 -6.72 13.37 -1.32
N GLN A 90 -7.70 13.02 -2.16
CA GLN A 90 -7.55 11.95 -3.14
C GLN A 90 -6.55 12.37 -4.22
N GLY A 91 -5.67 11.47 -4.61
CA GLY A 91 -4.67 11.72 -5.65
C GLY A 91 -3.73 10.54 -5.83
N ILE A 92 -2.75 10.71 -6.70
CA ILE A 92 -1.73 9.71 -6.98
C ILE A 92 -0.93 9.45 -5.69
N VAL A 93 -0.84 8.19 -5.27
CA VAL A 93 -0.20 7.79 -4.00
C VAL A 93 1.22 8.33 -3.85
N HIS A 94 1.98 8.41 -4.94
CA HIS A 94 3.38 8.91 -4.93
C HIS A 94 3.48 10.44 -4.78
N ILE A 95 2.37 11.15 -4.91
CA ILE A 95 2.26 12.60 -4.68
C ILE A 95 1.67 12.86 -3.29
N ILE A 96 0.51 12.30 -3.00
CA ILE A 96 -0.16 12.54 -1.72
C ILE A 96 0.60 11.94 -0.54
N GLY A 97 1.33 10.84 -0.74
CA GLY A 97 2.18 10.26 0.29
C GLY A 97 3.15 11.27 0.91
N PRO A 98 4.00 11.92 0.11
CA PRO A 98 4.85 13.01 0.58
C PRO A 98 4.11 14.26 1.06
N GLU A 99 3.12 14.72 0.30
CA GLU A 99 2.40 15.97 0.60
C GLU A 99 1.63 15.92 1.92
N LEU A 100 1.07 14.77 2.25
CA LEU A 100 0.36 14.55 3.50
C LEU A 100 1.25 14.04 4.65
N GLY A 101 2.56 13.89 4.39
CA GLY A 101 3.53 13.47 5.39
C GLY A 101 3.54 11.97 5.70
N PHE A 102 2.90 11.15 4.88
CA PHE A 102 2.95 9.68 5.02
C PHE A 102 4.30 9.11 4.59
N THR A 103 4.95 9.74 3.60
CA THR A 103 6.30 9.36 3.18
C THR A 103 7.33 10.20 3.90
N GLN A 104 8.21 9.55 4.68
CA GLN A 104 9.27 10.21 5.42
C GLN A 104 10.60 9.47 5.24
N PRO A 105 11.74 10.17 5.39
CA PRO A 105 13.06 9.53 5.35
C PRO A 105 13.19 8.40 6.38
N GLY A 106 13.79 7.30 5.97
CA GLY A 106 14.03 6.14 6.84
C GLY A 106 12.83 5.18 6.96
N MET A 107 11.70 5.46 6.32
CA MET A 107 10.56 4.53 6.27
C MET A 107 10.78 3.42 5.26
N THR A 108 10.13 2.29 5.48
CA THR A 108 9.89 1.25 4.46
C THR A 108 8.46 1.39 3.95
N ILE A 109 8.30 1.48 2.64
CA ILE A 109 7.00 1.68 1.99
C ILE A 109 6.79 0.60 0.93
N VAL A 110 5.65 -0.07 0.99
CA VAL A 110 5.21 -1.00 -0.04
C VAL A 110 3.83 -0.62 -0.55
N CYS A 111 3.62 -0.76 -1.84
CA CYS A 111 2.36 -0.40 -2.48
C CYS A 111 2.13 -1.30 -3.70
N GLY A 112 0.88 -1.50 -4.08
CA GLY A 112 0.51 -2.24 -5.29
C GLY A 112 0.84 -1.54 -6.61
N ASP A 113 1.44 -0.36 -6.57
CA ASP A 113 1.84 0.41 -7.76
C ASP A 113 3.31 0.18 -8.11
N SER A 114 3.59 0.01 -9.41
CA SER A 114 4.94 -0.27 -9.93
C SER A 114 5.93 0.90 -9.77
N HIS A 115 5.44 2.13 -9.58
CA HIS A 115 6.27 3.34 -9.41
C HIS A 115 6.57 3.66 -7.94
N THR A 116 6.27 2.78 -7.01
CA THR A 116 6.49 2.98 -5.57
C THR A 116 7.93 3.31 -5.21
N SER A 117 8.91 2.83 -5.99
CA SER A 117 10.33 3.17 -5.80
C SER A 117 10.63 4.67 -5.86
N THR A 118 9.72 5.48 -6.42
CA THR A 118 9.79 6.95 -6.45
C THR A 118 9.95 7.55 -5.04
N HIS A 119 9.35 6.95 -4.01
CA HIS A 119 9.49 7.39 -2.62
C HIS A 119 10.94 7.30 -2.12
N GLY A 120 11.80 6.55 -2.80
CA GLY A 120 13.24 6.48 -2.55
C GLY A 120 13.95 7.83 -2.69
N ALA A 121 13.45 8.72 -3.56
CA ALA A 121 13.95 10.09 -3.70
C ALA A 121 13.82 10.91 -2.41
N LEU A 122 12.93 10.50 -1.51
CA LEU A 122 12.67 11.14 -0.21
C LEU A 122 13.33 10.39 0.95
N GLY A 123 14.26 9.47 0.65
CA GLY A 123 14.99 8.72 1.65
C GLY A 123 14.24 7.55 2.26
N ALA A 124 13.16 7.09 1.65
CA ALA A 124 12.46 5.86 2.02
C ALA A 124 13.03 4.65 1.28
N VAL A 125 12.92 3.46 1.86
CA VAL A 125 13.09 2.19 1.15
C VAL A 125 11.74 1.77 0.61
N ALA A 126 11.54 1.83 -0.70
CA ALA A 126 10.20 1.72 -1.28
C ALA A 126 10.16 0.71 -2.44
N PHE A 127 9.11 -0.13 -2.45
CA PHE A 127 8.93 -1.20 -3.43
C PHE A 127 7.49 -1.25 -3.94
N GLY A 128 7.35 -1.42 -5.27
CA GLY A 128 6.12 -1.93 -5.84
C GLY A 128 6.02 -3.44 -5.60
N VAL A 129 4.88 -3.89 -5.12
CA VAL A 129 4.60 -5.31 -4.84
C VAL A 129 3.32 -5.75 -5.55
N GLY A 130 3.20 -7.02 -5.88
CA GLY A 130 1.98 -7.56 -6.46
C GLY A 130 0.82 -7.58 -5.46
N THR A 131 -0.42 -7.71 -5.98
CA THR A 131 -1.62 -7.73 -5.13
C THR A 131 -1.57 -8.83 -4.08
N SER A 132 -1.00 -9.97 -4.43
CA SER A 132 -0.81 -11.08 -3.50
C SER A 132 0.16 -10.76 -2.37
N GLU A 133 1.23 -10.03 -2.66
CA GLU A 133 2.19 -9.59 -1.64
C GLU A 133 1.61 -8.49 -0.75
N VAL A 134 0.73 -7.64 -1.29
CA VAL A 134 0.02 -6.62 -0.48
C VAL A 134 -0.78 -7.28 0.64
N GLU A 135 -1.52 -8.35 0.34
CA GLU A 135 -2.28 -9.10 1.36
C GLU A 135 -1.40 -9.58 2.51
N MET A 136 -0.19 -10.05 2.17
CA MET A 136 0.76 -10.55 3.15
C MET A 136 1.30 -9.45 4.06
N VAL A 137 1.66 -8.32 3.46
CA VAL A 137 2.08 -7.14 4.23
C VAL A 137 0.99 -6.75 5.22
N PHE A 138 -0.28 -6.73 4.79
CA PHE A 138 -1.40 -6.37 5.65
C PHE A 138 -1.61 -7.35 6.81
N ALA A 139 -1.25 -8.63 6.61
CA ALA A 139 -1.36 -9.65 7.65
C ALA A 139 -0.25 -9.61 8.69
N SER A 140 0.95 -9.24 8.27
CA SER A 140 2.18 -9.53 9.03
C SER A 140 2.91 -8.31 9.55
N GLN A 141 2.52 -7.11 9.14
CA GLN A 141 3.17 -5.83 9.53
C GLN A 141 3.74 -5.77 10.92
#